data_69a940c32d20959ee9131c93505afd5e
#
_entry.id   69a940c32d20959ee9131c93505afd5e
#
_cell.length_a   1.000
_cell.length_b   1.000
_cell.length_c   1.000
_cell.angle_alpha   90.00
_cell.angle_beta   90.00
_cell.angle_gamma   90.00
#
_symmetry.space_group_name_H-M   'P 1'
#
loop_
_entity.id
_entity.type
_entity.pdbx_description
1 polymer ?
#
loop_
_entity_poly.entity_id
_entity_poly.type
_entity_poly.pdbx_seq_one_letter_code
_entity_poly.pdbx_strand_id
1 'polypeptide(L)'
;MAGGYKNAFTQGVLTAFEENGLIADVYTACSSSTLIAAFAAFRGMGQLNLTLWENGYAISQEDGGDQSRAMLQSIQQLSPTIKSNLWEPSSSRLVIATSRIITSDAAAAAQSEGAKRLGQMLLLNAMRHKTEWKDKNLESELFGTNTDGRTRLLTKENFNEVAYATTRMLHAWKIPASIDDCAYIDGSYTSHFPTKFLSELKCGRIICISTEKEKVFTNIFMQEEIPFQIDGVLVDVIKPDIDLKEVGLDFYKITEEGLNIGYKHGYKKGVMYINK
;
A
#
# COMPACT_ATOMS: atom_id res chain seq x y z
N MET A 1 -1.36 -1.37 3.58
CA MET A 1 -1.64 0.03 3.97
C MET A 1 -0.63 0.99 3.37
N ALA A 2 -1.03 2.25 3.08
CA ALA A 2 -0.05 3.29 2.79
C ALA A 2 0.74 3.61 4.05
N GLY A 3 2.03 3.42 4.03
CA GLY A 3 2.88 3.60 5.23
C GLY A 3 4.31 4.05 4.91
N GLY A 4 4.63 4.24 3.63
CA GLY A 4 6.00 4.52 3.23
C GLY A 4 6.96 3.47 3.80
N TYR A 5 8.07 3.90 4.35
CA TYR A 5 9.07 2.99 4.95
C TYR A 5 8.58 2.26 6.20
N LYS A 6 7.54 2.76 6.90
CA LYS A 6 6.91 2.03 8.03
C LYS A 6 6.42 0.63 7.64
N ASN A 7 6.26 0.34 6.34
CA ASN A 7 5.88 -0.99 5.84
C ASN A 7 6.95 -2.08 6.05
N ALA A 8 8.14 -1.76 6.57
CA ALA A 8 9.02 -2.77 7.14
C ALA A 8 8.35 -3.56 8.28
N PHE A 9 7.45 -2.91 9.06
CA PHE A 9 6.59 -3.59 10.03
C PHE A 9 5.65 -4.59 9.34
N THR A 10 4.96 -4.18 8.26
CA THR A 10 4.08 -5.06 7.48
C THR A 10 4.86 -6.24 6.89
N GLN A 11 6.08 -6.00 6.40
CA GLN A 11 6.96 -7.06 5.92
C GLN A 11 7.24 -8.08 7.02
N GLY A 12 7.55 -7.63 8.24
CA GLY A 12 7.77 -8.52 9.37
C GLY A 12 6.54 -9.39 9.70
N VAL A 13 5.34 -8.80 9.72
CA VAL A 13 4.08 -9.53 9.96
C VAL A 13 3.86 -10.61 8.91
N LEU A 14 4.00 -10.26 7.62
CA LEU A 14 3.76 -11.20 6.51
C LEU A 14 4.83 -12.29 6.43
N THR A 15 6.08 -11.97 6.79
CA THR A 15 7.13 -13.00 6.92
C THR A 15 6.76 -14.01 8.01
N ALA A 16 6.32 -13.54 9.20
CA ALA A 16 5.89 -14.43 10.26
C ALA A 16 4.70 -15.30 9.84
N PHE A 17 3.75 -14.75 9.09
CA PHE A 17 2.62 -15.49 8.56
C PHE A 17 3.07 -16.62 7.63
N GLU A 18 3.90 -16.32 6.63
CA GLU A 18 4.39 -17.28 5.66
C GLU A 18 5.19 -18.41 6.33
N GLU A 19 6.12 -18.08 7.23
CA GLU A 19 6.95 -19.06 7.95
C GLU A 19 6.14 -19.99 8.84
N ASN A 20 4.96 -19.56 9.31
CA ASN A 20 4.07 -20.37 10.15
C ASN A 20 2.85 -20.92 9.37
N GLY A 21 2.86 -20.85 8.05
CA GLY A 21 1.84 -21.45 7.20
C GLY A 21 0.49 -20.72 7.15
N LEU A 22 0.40 -19.49 7.67
CA LEU A 22 -0.79 -18.66 7.53
C LEU A 22 -0.78 -17.93 6.18
N ILE A 23 -1.46 -18.50 5.21
CA ILE A 23 -1.55 -17.97 3.84
C ILE A 23 -2.98 -17.47 3.60
N ALA A 24 -3.12 -16.25 3.15
CA ALA A 24 -4.43 -15.71 2.78
C ALA A 24 -4.79 -16.10 1.33
N ASP A 25 -6.09 -16.29 1.06
CA ASP A 25 -6.58 -16.51 -0.31
C ASP A 25 -6.47 -15.25 -1.17
N VAL A 26 -6.62 -14.08 -0.52
CA VAL A 26 -6.55 -12.76 -1.18
C VAL A 26 -5.69 -11.82 -0.36
N TYR A 27 -4.71 -11.22 -0.99
CA TYR A 27 -3.95 -10.09 -0.46
C TYR A 27 -4.45 -8.80 -1.10
N THR A 28 -4.73 -7.79 -0.28
CA THR A 28 -5.03 -6.45 -0.77
C THR A 28 -3.93 -5.50 -0.35
N ALA A 29 -3.56 -4.61 -1.25
CA ALA A 29 -2.47 -3.67 -1.02
C ALA A 29 -2.79 -2.26 -1.52
N CYS A 30 -2.13 -1.29 -0.92
CA CYS A 30 -2.17 0.10 -1.32
C CYS A 30 -0.78 0.72 -1.07
N SER A 31 -0.32 1.58 -1.97
CA SER A 31 0.93 2.30 -1.81
C SER A 31 2.15 1.35 -1.69
N SER A 32 3.12 1.69 -0.86
CA SER A 32 4.37 0.93 -0.70
C SER A 32 4.20 -0.51 -0.19
N SER A 33 3.03 -0.89 0.36
CA SER A 33 2.76 -2.28 0.73
C SER A 33 2.53 -3.19 -0.49
N THR A 34 2.35 -2.64 -1.68
CA THR A 34 2.03 -3.40 -2.91
C THR A 34 3.10 -4.43 -3.26
N LEU A 35 4.38 -4.05 -3.19
CA LEU A 35 5.47 -4.98 -3.49
C LEU A 35 5.55 -6.11 -2.45
N ILE A 36 5.37 -5.78 -1.17
CA ILE A 36 5.37 -6.78 -0.09
C ILE A 36 4.20 -7.76 -0.26
N ALA A 37 2.99 -7.24 -0.50
CA ALA A 37 1.81 -8.06 -0.71
C ALA A 37 1.93 -8.96 -1.95
N ALA A 38 2.59 -8.49 -3.02
CA ALA A 38 2.88 -9.30 -4.19
C ALA A 38 3.78 -10.50 -3.81
N PHE A 39 4.84 -10.28 -3.03
CA PHE A 39 5.71 -11.36 -2.55
C PHE A 39 4.96 -12.33 -1.63
N ALA A 40 4.14 -11.84 -0.71
CA ALA A 40 3.32 -12.69 0.15
C ALA A 40 2.33 -13.55 -0.67
N ALA A 41 1.76 -13.01 -1.76
CA ALA A 41 0.82 -13.71 -2.61
C ALA A 41 1.40 -14.95 -3.29
N PHE A 42 2.68 -14.94 -3.69
CA PHE A 42 3.34 -16.11 -4.25
C PHE A 42 4.26 -16.86 -3.25
N ARG A 43 4.14 -16.55 -1.95
CA ARG A 43 4.95 -17.17 -0.87
C ARG A 43 6.45 -16.92 -1.04
N GLY A 44 6.80 -15.69 -1.33
CA GLY A 44 8.17 -15.27 -1.61
C GLY A 44 8.78 -14.36 -0.55
N MET A 45 8.20 -14.24 0.66
CA MET A 45 8.66 -13.30 1.68
C MET A 45 10.13 -13.54 2.08
N GLY A 46 10.60 -14.77 2.07
CA GLY A 46 12.01 -15.10 2.31
C GLY A 46 13.00 -14.54 1.28
N GLN A 47 12.53 -14.03 0.13
CA GLN A 47 13.35 -13.40 -0.90
C GLN A 47 13.46 -11.87 -0.71
N LEU A 48 12.62 -11.27 0.17
CA LEU A 48 12.67 -9.85 0.50
C LEU A 48 13.57 -9.61 1.71
N ASN A 49 14.57 -8.75 1.54
CA ASN A 49 15.40 -8.27 2.63
C ASN A 49 15.15 -6.78 2.91
N LEU A 50 15.66 -6.26 4.02
CA LEU A 50 15.47 -4.88 4.41
C LEU A 50 16.27 -3.88 3.55
N THR A 51 17.28 -4.36 2.81
CA THR A 51 18.08 -3.50 1.92
C THR A 51 17.24 -2.84 0.82
N LEU A 52 16.06 -3.39 0.50
CA LEU A 52 15.10 -2.72 -0.38
C LEU A 52 14.73 -1.32 0.12
N TRP A 53 14.47 -1.20 1.42
CA TRP A 53 14.08 0.07 2.04
C TRP A 53 15.26 1.03 2.16
N GLU A 54 16.45 0.51 2.51
CA GLU A 54 17.68 1.29 2.60
C GLU A 54 18.06 1.88 1.24
N ASN A 55 18.05 1.07 0.19
CA ASN A 55 18.33 1.51 -1.17
C ASN A 55 17.30 2.56 -1.65
N GLY A 56 16.01 2.31 -1.41
CA GLY A 56 14.97 3.27 -1.74
C GLY A 56 15.17 4.61 -1.03
N TYR A 57 15.53 4.58 0.24
CA TYR A 57 15.81 5.79 1.00
C TYR A 57 17.04 6.54 0.46
N ALA A 58 18.15 5.85 0.21
CA ALA A 58 19.36 6.47 -0.35
C ALA A 58 19.04 7.19 -1.67
N ILE A 59 18.34 6.53 -2.59
CA ILE A 59 17.93 7.11 -3.88
C ILE A 59 17.08 8.37 -3.67
N SER A 60 16.10 8.32 -2.75
CA SER A 60 15.23 9.46 -2.48
C SER A 60 16.00 10.66 -1.92
N GLN A 61 17.06 10.44 -1.14
CA GLN A 61 17.92 11.53 -0.62
C GLN A 61 18.74 12.18 -1.73
N GLU A 62 19.26 11.42 -2.69
CA GLU A 62 19.96 11.93 -3.87
C GLU A 62 19.06 12.85 -4.72
N ASP A 63 17.76 12.57 -4.77
CA ASP A 63 16.77 13.35 -5.52
C ASP A 63 16.11 14.48 -4.70
N GLY A 64 16.70 14.86 -3.58
CA GLY A 64 16.18 15.92 -2.72
C GLY A 64 14.81 15.59 -2.09
N GLY A 65 14.58 14.32 -1.78
CA GLY A 65 13.36 13.81 -1.15
C GLY A 65 12.24 13.40 -2.13
N ASP A 66 12.50 13.39 -3.45
CA ASP A 66 11.56 12.84 -4.43
C ASP A 66 11.54 11.31 -4.34
N GLN A 67 10.35 10.76 -4.08
CA GLN A 67 10.17 9.32 -3.93
C GLN A 67 9.95 8.59 -5.27
N SER A 68 9.74 9.33 -6.37
CA SER A 68 9.40 8.75 -7.67
C SER A 68 10.44 7.77 -8.19
N ARG A 69 11.73 8.19 -8.22
CA ARG A 69 12.83 7.34 -8.71
C ARG A 69 13.08 6.15 -7.81
N ALA A 70 13.05 6.37 -6.50
CA ALA A 70 13.19 5.29 -5.52
C ALA A 70 12.15 4.20 -5.74
N MET A 71 10.88 4.57 -5.94
CA MET A 71 9.81 3.62 -6.17
C MET A 71 9.92 2.93 -7.54
N LEU A 72 10.18 3.68 -8.62
CA LEU A 72 10.35 3.11 -9.95
C LEU A 72 11.51 2.11 -9.99
N GLN A 73 12.61 2.40 -9.32
CA GLN A 73 13.78 1.53 -9.27
C GLN A 73 13.50 0.27 -8.43
N SER A 74 12.78 0.39 -7.32
CA SER A 74 12.32 -0.76 -6.53
C SER A 74 11.39 -1.67 -7.35
N ILE A 75 10.45 -1.08 -8.10
CA ILE A 75 9.58 -1.84 -9.01
C ILE A 75 10.42 -2.54 -10.09
N GLN A 76 11.34 -1.82 -10.73
CA GLN A 76 12.20 -2.39 -11.77
C GLN A 76 13.04 -3.56 -11.25
N GLN A 77 13.56 -3.46 -10.04
CA GLN A 77 14.36 -4.50 -9.41
C GLN A 77 13.53 -5.75 -9.07
N LEU A 78 12.33 -5.57 -8.54
CA LEU A 78 11.52 -6.68 -8.03
C LEU A 78 10.54 -7.27 -9.04
N SER A 79 10.13 -6.49 -10.04
CA SER A 79 9.10 -6.92 -10.99
C SER A 79 9.45 -8.18 -11.80
N PRO A 80 10.71 -8.49 -12.16
CA PRO A 80 11.01 -9.75 -12.84
C PRO A 80 10.62 -10.97 -11.99
N THR A 81 10.96 -10.95 -10.70
CA THR A 81 10.59 -12.03 -9.75
C THR A 81 9.08 -12.09 -9.56
N ILE A 82 8.43 -10.95 -9.35
CA ILE A 82 6.97 -10.89 -9.20
C ILE A 82 6.27 -11.42 -10.45
N LYS A 83 6.67 -10.96 -11.65
CA LYS A 83 6.06 -11.36 -12.92
C LYS A 83 6.26 -12.85 -13.24
N SER A 84 7.32 -13.46 -12.75
CA SER A 84 7.57 -14.89 -12.93
C SER A 84 6.71 -15.76 -12.03
N ASN A 85 6.29 -15.28 -10.85
CA ASN A 85 5.66 -16.10 -9.83
C ASN A 85 4.18 -15.73 -9.54
N LEU A 86 3.81 -14.46 -9.54
CA LEU A 86 2.50 -14.00 -9.06
C LEU A 86 1.30 -14.55 -9.85
N TRP A 87 1.49 -14.89 -11.13
CA TRP A 87 0.43 -15.45 -12.00
C TRP A 87 0.45 -16.97 -12.10
N GLU A 88 1.25 -17.64 -11.27
CA GLU A 88 1.21 -19.09 -11.17
C GLU A 88 -0.06 -19.56 -10.44
N PRO A 89 -0.62 -20.73 -10.81
CA PRO A 89 -1.86 -21.24 -10.20
C PRO A 89 -1.81 -21.43 -8.70
N SER A 90 -0.61 -21.60 -8.13
CA SER A 90 -0.39 -21.76 -6.68
C SER A 90 -0.40 -20.43 -5.91
N SER A 91 -0.36 -19.31 -6.60
CA SER A 91 -0.33 -17.98 -5.97
C SER A 91 -1.72 -17.56 -5.52
N SER A 92 -1.76 -16.88 -4.39
CA SER A 92 -2.95 -16.22 -3.90
C SER A 92 -3.32 -15.03 -4.79
N ARG A 93 -4.58 -14.63 -4.78
CA ARG A 93 -5.04 -13.43 -5.49
C ARG A 93 -4.40 -12.19 -4.89
N LEU A 94 -3.85 -11.30 -5.72
CA LEU A 94 -3.44 -9.95 -5.33
C LEU A 94 -4.45 -8.95 -5.87
N VAL A 95 -4.83 -7.98 -5.02
CA VAL A 95 -5.66 -6.83 -5.40
C VAL A 95 -4.99 -5.53 -4.95
N ILE A 96 -4.76 -4.62 -5.88
CA ILE A 96 -4.10 -3.34 -5.65
C ILE A 96 -5.13 -2.22 -5.73
N ALA A 97 -5.25 -1.42 -4.66
CA ALA A 97 -6.10 -0.25 -4.63
C ALA A 97 -5.38 0.99 -5.18
N THR A 98 -6.02 1.71 -6.07
CA THR A 98 -5.56 2.98 -6.66
C THR A 98 -6.63 4.04 -6.54
N SER A 99 -6.27 5.32 -6.68
CA SER A 99 -7.22 6.42 -6.82
C SER A 99 -7.15 6.96 -8.24
N ARG A 100 -8.18 6.69 -9.03
CA ARG A 100 -8.34 7.23 -10.37
C ARG A 100 -8.83 8.67 -10.31
N ILE A 101 -8.26 9.56 -11.13
CA ILE A 101 -8.74 10.93 -11.25
C ILE A 101 -9.78 10.97 -12.37
N ILE A 102 -11.00 11.42 -12.03
CA ILE A 102 -12.18 11.34 -12.92
C ILE A 102 -12.52 12.66 -13.62
N THR A 103 -11.90 13.77 -13.24
CA THR A 103 -12.14 15.08 -13.90
C THR A 103 -10.88 15.55 -14.64
N SER A 104 -11.08 16.19 -15.80
CA SER A 104 -9.98 16.68 -16.66
C SER A 104 -9.11 17.71 -15.96
N ASP A 105 -9.73 18.66 -15.23
CA ASP A 105 -9.01 19.72 -14.54
C ASP A 105 -8.12 19.17 -13.42
N ALA A 106 -8.65 18.21 -12.63
CA ALA A 106 -7.88 17.55 -11.58
C ALA A 106 -6.76 16.67 -12.18
N ALA A 107 -7.01 15.99 -13.30
CA ALA A 107 -6.01 15.21 -14.00
C ALA A 107 -4.87 16.10 -14.51
N ALA A 108 -5.20 17.21 -15.19
CA ALA A 108 -4.21 18.19 -15.64
C ALA A 108 -3.39 18.75 -14.46
N ALA A 109 -4.04 19.15 -13.37
CA ALA A 109 -3.35 19.64 -12.18
C ALA A 109 -2.42 18.61 -11.54
N ALA A 110 -2.87 17.35 -11.43
CA ALA A 110 -2.08 16.27 -10.84
C ALA A 110 -0.90 15.84 -11.74
N GLN A 111 -0.98 16.03 -13.05
CA GLN A 111 0.07 15.66 -14.01
C GLN A 111 1.04 16.82 -14.32
N SER A 112 0.80 18.00 -13.76
CA SER A 112 1.60 19.22 -13.98
C SER A 112 2.65 19.44 -12.88
N GLU A 113 3.48 20.45 -13.06
CA GLU A 113 4.39 20.95 -12.01
C GLU A 113 3.64 21.43 -10.74
N GLY A 114 2.35 21.75 -10.85
CA GLY A 114 1.48 22.10 -9.72
C GLY A 114 1.08 20.93 -8.83
N ALA A 115 1.38 19.68 -9.21
CA ALA A 115 0.99 18.48 -8.50
C ALA A 115 1.40 18.47 -7.02
N LYS A 116 2.61 18.97 -6.71
CA LYS A 116 3.10 19.08 -5.33
C LYS A 116 2.21 19.99 -4.47
N ARG A 117 1.80 21.15 -5.00
CA ARG A 117 0.92 22.08 -4.30
C ARG A 117 -0.47 21.49 -4.07
N LEU A 118 -1.00 20.80 -5.09
CA LEU A 118 -2.25 20.04 -4.96
C LEU A 118 -2.13 18.98 -3.87
N GLY A 119 -1.05 18.21 -3.85
CA GLY A 119 -0.81 17.20 -2.81
C GLY A 119 -0.73 17.77 -1.40
N GLN A 120 -0.08 18.92 -1.23
CA GLN A 120 -0.03 19.62 0.07
C GLN A 120 -1.43 20.10 0.50
N MET A 121 -2.23 20.62 -0.43
CA MET A 121 -3.62 20.99 -0.16
C MET A 121 -4.44 19.76 0.28
N LEU A 122 -4.27 18.63 -0.39
CA LEU A 122 -4.98 17.39 -0.04
C LEU A 122 -4.59 16.86 1.34
N LEU A 123 -3.31 16.96 1.73
CA LEU A 123 -2.89 16.62 3.09
C LEU A 123 -3.52 17.54 4.14
N LEU A 124 -3.57 18.85 3.88
CA LEU A 124 -4.26 19.80 4.78
C LEU A 124 -5.76 19.50 4.87
N ASN A 125 -6.39 19.12 3.77
CA ASN A 125 -7.78 18.69 3.74
C ASN A 125 -7.97 17.41 4.55
N ALA A 126 -7.07 16.43 4.41
CA ALA A 126 -7.09 15.19 5.18
C ALA A 126 -7.00 15.46 6.69
N MET A 127 -6.06 16.32 7.13
CA MET A 127 -5.93 16.73 8.55
C MET A 127 -7.19 17.43 9.09
N ARG A 128 -8.00 18.05 8.22
CA ARG A 128 -9.25 18.74 8.57
C ARG A 128 -10.48 17.89 8.28
N HIS A 129 -10.32 16.62 7.91
CA HIS A 129 -11.40 15.71 7.50
C HIS A 129 -12.30 16.25 6.38
N LYS A 130 -11.75 17.08 5.47
CA LYS A 130 -12.47 17.68 4.33
C LYS A 130 -12.30 16.80 3.10
N THR A 131 -13.41 16.32 2.54
CA THR A 131 -13.42 15.37 1.42
C THR A 131 -13.97 15.94 0.11
N GLU A 132 -14.45 17.16 0.09
CA GLU A 132 -15.17 17.73 -1.06
C GLU A 132 -14.37 17.63 -2.37
N TRP A 133 -13.05 17.88 -2.31
CA TRP A 133 -12.21 17.76 -3.49
C TRP A 133 -12.05 16.28 -3.90
N LYS A 134 -11.82 15.40 -2.92
CA LYS A 134 -11.71 13.96 -3.14
C LYS A 134 -12.99 13.41 -3.75
N ASP A 135 -14.13 13.71 -3.16
CA ASP A 135 -15.44 13.17 -3.56
C ASP A 135 -15.84 13.62 -4.97
N LYS A 136 -15.41 14.83 -5.38
CA LYS A 136 -15.65 15.36 -6.72
C LYS A 136 -14.71 14.76 -7.78
N ASN A 137 -13.46 14.47 -7.42
CA ASN A 137 -12.39 14.27 -8.41
C ASN A 137 -11.78 12.88 -8.41
N LEU A 138 -12.01 12.05 -7.38
CA LEU A 138 -11.41 10.74 -7.26
C LEU A 138 -12.43 9.62 -7.17
N GLU A 139 -12.07 8.51 -7.78
CA GLU A 139 -12.76 7.23 -7.67
C GLU A 139 -11.78 6.15 -7.22
N SER A 140 -12.22 5.25 -6.33
CA SER A 140 -11.43 4.07 -5.96
C SER A 140 -11.49 3.06 -7.09
N GLU A 141 -10.34 2.65 -7.59
CA GLU A 141 -10.26 1.58 -8.58
C GLU A 141 -9.33 0.46 -8.10
N LEU A 142 -9.79 -0.77 -8.23
CA LEU A 142 -9.09 -1.96 -7.78
C LEU A 142 -8.57 -2.75 -8.98
N PHE A 143 -7.30 -3.17 -8.95
CA PHE A 143 -6.67 -4.04 -9.94
C PHE A 143 -6.40 -5.41 -9.32
N GLY A 144 -6.92 -6.49 -9.90
CA GLY A 144 -6.77 -7.83 -9.37
C GLY A 144 -6.12 -8.81 -10.36
N THR A 145 -5.28 -9.73 -9.87
CA THR A 145 -4.71 -10.81 -10.70
C THR A 145 -5.78 -11.72 -11.31
N ASN A 146 -6.96 -11.77 -10.70
CA ASN A 146 -8.16 -12.39 -11.26
C ASN A 146 -9.28 -11.37 -11.21
N THR A 147 -10.12 -11.32 -12.25
CA THR A 147 -11.29 -10.45 -12.27
C THR A 147 -12.56 -11.24 -11.94
N ASP A 148 -13.44 -10.62 -11.15
CA ASP A 148 -14.78 -11.10 -10.83
C ASP A 148 -15.85 -10.05 -11.18
N GLY A 149 -15.49 -9.11 -12.06
CA GLY A 149 -16.32 -7.98 -12.46
C GLY A 149 -16.21 -6.75 -11.53
N ARG A 150 -15.53 -6.87 -10.38
CA ARG A 150 -15.33 -5.78 -9.38
C ARG A 150 -13.95 -5.17 -9.43
N THR A 151 -13.00 -5.84 -10.08
CA THR A 151 -11.64 -5.38 -10.26
C THR A 151 -11.31 -5.30 -11.74
N ARG A 152 -10.47 -4.33 -12.14
CA ARG A 152 -9.79 -4.38 -13.42
C ARG A 152 -8.71 -5.47 -13.38
N LEU A 153 -8.41 -6.04 -14.54
CA LEU A 153 -7.41 -7.09 -14.62
C LEU A 153 -6.01 -6.51 -14.40
N LEU A 154 -5.30 -7.04 -13.39
CA LEU A 154 -3.88 -6.85 -13.21
C LEU A 154 -3.14 -7.90 -14.03
N THR A 155 -2.34 -7.47 -14.98
CA THR A 155 -1.56 -8.34 -15.87
C THR A 155 -0.06 -8.17 -15.63
N LYS A 156 0.77 -9.06 -16.20
CA LYS A 156 2.23 -8.90 -16.18
C LYS A 156 2.67 -7.60 -16.84
N GLU A 157 1.94 -7.17 -17.88
CA GLU A 157 2.23 -5.97 -18.68
C GLU A 157 1.98 -4.70 -17.88
N ASN A 158 0.79 -4.56 -17.25
CA ASN A 158 0.42 -3.32 -16.54
C ASN A 158 0.86 -3.28 -15.07
N PHE A 159 1.46 -4.35 -14.53
CA PHE A 159 1.85 -4.43 -13.11
C PHE A 159 2.71 -3.25 -12.67
N ASN A 160 3.71 -2.87 -13.46
CA ASN A 160 4.64 -1.81 -13.07
C ASN A 160 3.94 -0.45 -12.99
N GLU A 161 3.04 -0.16 -13.92
CA GLU A 161 2.25 1.07 -13.94
C GLU A 161 1.30 1.13 -12.75
N VAL A 162 0.58 0.05 -12.48
CA VAL A 162 -0.34 -0.06 -11.34
C VAL A 162 0.41 0.05 -10.01
N ALA A 163 1.55 -0.66 -9.88
CA ALA A 163 2.39 -0.60 -8.69
C ALA A 163 2.97 0.81 -8.44
N TYR A 164 3.30 1.54 -9.50
CA TYR A 164 3.74 2.93 -9.36
C TYR A 164 2.56 3.86 -9.03
N ALA A 165 1.46 3.73 -9.74
CA ALA A 165 0.28 4.58 -9.56
C ALA A 165 -0.26 4.55 -8.12
N THR A 166 -0.35 3.35 -7.52
CA THR A 166 -0.83 3.20 -6.14
C THR A 166 0.05 3.88 -5.09
N THR A 167 1.32 4.20 -5.42
CA THR A 167 2.27 4.83 -4.48
C THR A 167 2.39 6.33 -4.63
N ARG A 168 1.81 6.91 -5.68
CA ARG A 168 2.04 8.30 -6.04
C ARG A 168 1.31 9.30 -5.13
N MET A 169 1.94 9.63 -4.00
CA MET A 169 1.52 10.74 -3.13
C MET A 169 2.00 12.07 -3.72
N LEU A 170 1.10 12.90 -4.24
CA LEU A 170 1.40 14.09 -5.05
C LEU A 170 2.39 15.08 -4.43
N HIS A 171 2.43 15.19 -3.10
CA HIS A 171 3.34 16.12 -2.41
C HIS A 171 4.81 15.68 -2.39
N ALA A 172 5.10 14.40 -2.67
CA ALA A 172 6.44 13.83 -2.59
C ALA A 172 6.86 13.00 -3.83
N TRP A 173 5.98 12.84 -4.82
CA TRP A 173 6.23 12.16 -6.10
C TRP A 173 6.08 13.13 -7.26
N LYS A 174 7.17 13.43 -7.96
CA LYS A 174 7.19 14.37 -9.10
C LYS A 174 6.75 13.72 -10.40
N ILE A 175 7.13 12.45 -10.63
CA ILE A 175 6.82 11.78 -11.88
C ILE A 175 5.32 11.44 -11.96
N PRO A 176 4.62 11.84 -13.03
CA PRO A 176 3.23 11.48 -13.25
C PRO A 176 2.98 9.98 -13.32
N ALA A 177 1.75 9.56 -12.96
CA ALA A 177 1.30 8.18 -13.10
C ALA A 177 0.06 8.11 -13.99
N SER A 178 0.08 7.25 -14.99
CA SER A 178 -1.06 6.94 -15.85
C SER A 178 -1.17 5.44 -16.08
N ILE A 179 -2.40 4.96 -16.26
CA ILE A 179 -2.73 3.60 -16.70
C ILE A 179 -3.81 3.77 -17.76
N ASP A 180 -3.56 3.25 -18.98
CA ASP A 180 -4.46 3.39 -20.13
C ASP A 180 -4.92 4.85 -20.36
N ASP A 181 -3.97 5.79 -20.38
CA ASP A 181 -4.17 7.24 -20.57
C ASP A 181 -4.99 7.95 -19.48
N CYS A 182 -5.41 7.25 -18.45
CA CYS A 182 -6.06 7.84 -17.27
C CYS A 182 -5.03 8.23 -16.20
N ALA A 183 -5.25 9.35 -15.52
CA ALA A 183 -4.40 9.82 -14.43
C ALA A 183 -4.73 9.12 -13.11
N TYR A 184 -3.71 8.71 -12.37
CA TYR A 184 -3.84 8.05 -11.08
C TYR A 184 -2.95 8.69 -10.02
N ILE A 185 -3.38 8.53 -8.77
CA ILE A 185 -2.62 8.88 -7.57
C ILE A 185 -2.75 7.77 -6.53
N ASP A 186 -2.02 7.90 -5.44
CA ASP A 186 -1.96 6.90 -4.37
C ASP A 186 -3.34 6.41 -3.95
N GLY A 187 -3.49 5.10 -3.83
CA GLY A 187 -4.76 4.47 -3.45
C GLY A 187 -5.27 4.91 -2.10
N SER A 188 -4.40 5.40 -1.22
CA SER A 188 -4.76 5.84 0.12
C SER A 188 -5.67 7.06 0.16
N TYR A 189 -5.74 7.84 -0.91
CA TYR A 189 -6.70 8.95 -1.01
C TYR A 189 -8.15 8.47 -1.02
N THR A 190 -8.42 7.26 -1.52
CA THR A 190 -9.77 6.69 -1.58
C THR A 190 -9.94 5.43 -0.73
N SER A 191 -8.93 4.54 -0.68
CA SER A 191 -9.03 3.27 0.04
C SER A 191 -7.66 2.73 0.49
N HIS A 192 -7.33 2.89 1.79
CA HIS A 192 -6.20 2.21 2.41
C HIS A 192 -6.43 0.71 2.56
N PHE A 193 -7.66 0.36 2.94
CA PHE A 193 -8.11 -0.99 3.22
C PHE A 193 -9.42 -1.22 2.49
N PRO A 194 -9.43 -1.97 1.39
CA PRO A 194 -10.65 -2.28 0.65
C PRO A 194 -11.48 -3.37 1.36
N THR A 195 -11.80 -3.14 2.64
CA THR A 195 -12.51 -4.10 3.50
C THR A 195 -13.90 -4.45 2.97
N LYS A 196 -14.62 -3.48 2.40
CA LYS A 196 -15.91 -3.71 1.76
C LYS A 196 -15.77 -4.69 0.59
N PHE A 197 -14.77 -4.49 -0.28
CA PHE A 197 -14.50 -5.44 -1.37
C PHE A 197 -14.24 -6.86 -0.84
N LEU A 198 -13.44 -6.98 0.24
CA LEU A 198 -13.14 -8.29 0.84
C LEU A 198 -14.38 -8.95 1.47
N SER A 199 -15.27 -8.19 2.12
CA SER A 199 -16.50 -8.74 2.68
C SER A 199 -17.43 -9.27 1.59
N GLU A 200 -17.49 -8.59 0.45
CA GLU A 200 -18.26 -9.02 -0.74
C GLU A 200 -17.70 -10.30 -1.37
N LEU A 201 -16.44 -10.67 -1.13
CA LEU A 201 -15.84 -11.95 -1.54
C LEU A 201 -16.26 -13.12 -0.64
N LYS A 202 -17.08 -12.87 0.40
CA LYS A 202 -17.49 -13.88 1.39
C LYS A 202 -16.30 -14.55 2.08
N CYS A 203 -15.27 -13.77 2.39
CA CYS A 203 -14.13 -14.24 3.19
C CYS A 203 -14.59 -14.70 4.57
N GLY A 204 -13.94 -15.70 5.15
CA GLY A 204 -14.22 -16.12 6.53
C GLY A 204 -13.71 -15.11 7.56
N ARG A 205 -12.65 -14.37 7.24
CA ARG A 205 -12.00 -13.37 8.09
C ARG A 205 -11.22 -12.37 7.26
N ILE A 206 -11.12 -11.14 7.74
CA ILE A 206 -10.27 -10.09 7.18
C ILE A 206 -9.19 -9.74 8.20
N ILE A 207 -7.93 -9.68 7.78
CA ILE A 207 -6.80 -9.25 8.62
C ILE A 207 -6.25 -7.95 8.04
N CYS A 208 -6.41 -6.85 8.77
CA CYS A 208 -5.84 -5.55 8.41
C CYS A 208 -4.50 -5.36 9.14
N ILE A 209 -3.42 -5.18 8.38
CA ILE A 209 -2.11 -4.85 8.95
C ILE A 209 -1.91 -3.35 8.83
N SER A 210 -1.83 -2.64 9.94
CA SER A 210 -1.61 -1.19 10.00
C SER A 210 -0.18 -0.87 10.44
N THR A 211 0.37 0.21 9.92
CA THR A 211 1.64 0.78 10.37
C THR A 211 1.46 1.89 11.41
N GLU A 212 0.21 2.20 11.76
CA GLU A 212 -0.13 3.22 12.75
C GLU A 212 -0.54 2.57 14.07
N LYS A 213 -0.02 3.11 15.18
CA LYS A 213 -0.35 2.66 16.54
C LYS A 213 -1.81 3.00 16.92
N GLU A 214 -2.26 4.15 16.47
CA GLU A 214 -3.56 4.71 16.85
C GLU A 214 -4.74 4.04 16.13
N LYS A 215 -5.82 4.78 15.92
CA LYS A 215 -6.98 4.34 15.16
C LYS A 215 -6.64 4.12 13.69
N VAL A 216 -7.28 3.13 13.11
CA VAL A 216 -7.06 2.74 11.71
C VAL A 216 -8.27 3.13 10.88
N PHE A 217 -8.05 3.88 9.81
CA PHE A 217 -9.11 4.44 8.97
C PHE A 217 -9.08 3.85 7.56
N THR A 218 -10.20 3.91 6.86
CA THR A 218 -10.34 3.38 5.50
C THR A 218 -9.56 4.17 4.45
N ASN A 219 -9.27 5.45 4.72
CA ASN A 219 -8.49 6.35 3.86
C ASN A 219 -7.81 7.46 4.66
N ILE A 220 -6.96 8.26 4.00
CA ILE A 220 -6.18 9.33 4.68
C ILE A 220 -7.04 10.47 5.26
N PHE A 221 -8.29 10.63 4.81
CA PHE A 221 -9.18 11.68 5.33
C PHE A 221 -9.83 11.33 6.67
N MET A 222 -9.57 10.11 7.20
CA MET A 222 -9.91 9.65 8.54
C MET A 222 -11.40 9.82 8.91
N GLN A 223 -12.30 9.64 7.96
CA GLN A 223 -13.74 9.76 8.20
C GLN A 223 -14.37 8.48 8.73
N GLU A 224 -13.85 7.35 8.30
CA GLU A 224 -14.39 6.04 8.63
C GLU A 224 -13.31 5.16 9.23
N GLU A 225 -13.46 4.83 10.52
CA GLU A 225 -12.60 3.87 11.22
C GLU A 225 -12.94 2.45 10.77
N ILE A 226 -11.93 1.59 10.65
CA ILE A 226 -12.14 0.18 10.31
C ILE A 226 -12.90 -0.49 11.45
N PRO A 227 -14.12 -1.01 11.20
CA PRO A 227 -14.90 -1.68 12.22
C PRO A 227 -14.36 -3.08 12.51
N PHE A 228 -14.74 -3.65 13.66
CA PHE A 228 -14.38 -5.03 14.01
C PHE A 228 -15.15 -6.09 13.19
N GLN A 229 -16.18 -5.70 12.45
CA GLN A 229 -16.98 -6.57 11.59
C GLN A 229 -17.57 -5.78 10.42
N ILE A 230 -17.57 -6.37 9.23
CA ILE A 230 -18.18 -5.81 8.01
C ILE A 230 -19.00 -6.92 7.35
N ASP A 231 -20.31 -6.68 7.12
CA ASP A 231 -21.23 -7.63 6.46
C ASP A 231 -21.18 -9.05 7.06
N GLY A 232 -21.02 -9.16 8.37
CA GLY A 232 -20.90 -10.42 9.10
C GLY A 232 -19.50 -11.02 9.14
N VAL A 233 -18.52 -10.48 8.41
CA VAL A 233 -17.12 -10.93 8.38
C VAL A 233 -16.34 -10.23 9.49
N LEU A 234 -15.64 -11.02 10.32
CA LEU A 234 -14.76 -10.47 11.37
C LEU A 234 -13.53 -9.79 10.75
N VAL A 235 -13.18 -8.64 11.33
CA VAL A 235 -12.03 -7.85 10.93
C VAL A 235 -11.05 -7.76 12.10
N ASP A 236 -9.91 -8.40 11.97
CA ASP A 236 -8.81 -8.27 12.91
C ASP A 236 -7.84 -7.16 12.47
N VAL A 237 -7.36 -6.37 13.39
CA VAL A 237 -6.36 -5.34 13.12
C VAL A 237 -5.06 -5.68 13.85
N ILE A 238 -3.99 -5.87 13.07
CA ILE A 238 -2.62 -6.00 13.58
C ILE A 238 -1.93 -4.66 13.40
N LYS A 239 -1.44 -4.09 14.51
CA LYS A 239 -0.79 -2.78 14.52
C LYS A 239 0.37 -2.74 15.52
N PRO A 240 1.33 -1.80 15.38
CA PRO A 240 2.41 -1.66 16.33
C PRO A 240 1.89 -1.16 17.69
N ASP A 241 2.58 -1.56 18.76
CA ASP A 241 2.31 -1.06 20.12
C ASP A 241 3.04 0.26 20.40
N ILE A 242 4.01 0.62 19.55
CA ILE A 242 4.84 1.81 19.64
C ILE A 242 4.61 2.70 18.41
N ASP A 243 4.89 3.99 18.52
CA ASP A 243 5.01 4.84 17.33
C ASP A 243 6.33 4.50 16.62
N LEU A 244 6.25 3.98 15.41
CA LEU A 244 7.42 3.58 14.62
C LEU A 244 8.34 4.76 14.33
N LYS A 245 7.81 5.98 14.30
CA LYS A 245 8.59 7.21 14.11
C LYS A 245 9.56 7.46 15.27
N GLU A 246 9.14 7.14 16.51
CA GLU A 246 9.98 7.32 17.71
C GLU A 246 11.22 6.43 17.71
N VAL A 247 11.16 5.31 16.97
CA VAL A 247 12.31 4.39 16.80
C VAL A 247 13.11 4.61 15.51
N GLY A 248 12.86 5.71 14.79
CA GLY A 248 13.59 6.05 13.57
C GLY A 248 13.05 5.41 12.30
N LEU A 249 11.79 5.00 12.30
CA LEU A 249 11.09 4.45 11.12
C LEU A 249 9.85 5.29 10.81
N ASP A 250 10.04 6.34 9.99
CA ASP A 250 8.98 7.25 9.58
C ASP A 250 8.53 6.97 8.14
N PHE A 251 7.53 7.70 7.66
CA PHE A 251 7.01 7.60 6.30
C PHE A 251 8.08 7.93 5.23
N TYR A 252 8.93 8.94 5.49
CA TYR A 252 9.95 9.44 4.55
C TYR A 252 11.38 9.28 5.03
N LYS A 253 11.60 8.88 6.27
CA LYS A 253 12.92 8.80 6.88
C LYS A 253 13.09 7.49 7.61
N ILE A 254 14.29 6.94 7.50
CA ILE A 254 14.65 5.72 8.19
C ILE A 254 16.03 5.84 8.80
N THR A 255 16.26 5.05 9.84
CA THR A 255 17.56 4.60 10.29
C THR A 255 17.64 3.09 10.12
N GLU A 256 18.84 2.54 9.98
CA GLU A 256 19.06 1.09 9.91
C GLU A 256 18.49 0.40 11.17
N GLU A 257 18.72 0.98 12.34
CA GLU A 257 18.17 0.49 13.60
C GLU A 257 16.65 0.52 13.60
N GLY A 258 16.03 1.63 13.16
CA GLY A 258 14.58 1.79 13.07
C GLY A 258 13.91 0.77 12.13
N LEU A 259 14.54 0.49 10.99
CA LEU A 259 14.09 -0.57 10.07
C LEU A 259 14.10 -1.94 10.76
N ASN A 260 15.21 -2.27 11.42
CA ASN A 260 15.35 -3.55 12.12
C ASN A 260 14.35 -3.69 13.28
N ILE A 261 14.14 -2.62 14.06
CA ILE A 261 13.14 -2.60 15.14
C ILE A 261 11.74 -2.79 14.57
N GLY A 262 11.37 -2.01 13.54
CA GLY A 262 10.06 -2.09 12.91
C GLY A 262 9.76 -3.47 12.35
N TYR A 263 10.68 -4.06 11.60
CA TYR A 263 10.56 -5.41 11.06
C TYR A 263 10.41 -6.46 12.18
N LYS A 264 11.30 -6.48 13.17
CA LYS A 264 11.24 -7.43 14.30
C LYS A 264 9.96 -7.29 15.10
N HIS A 265 9.50 -6.05 15.32
CA HIS A 265 8.25 -5.80 15.99
C HIS A 265 7.06 -6.34 15.19
N GLY A 266 7.03 -6.12 13.87
CA GLY A 266 6.04 -6.69 12.98
C GLY A 266 6.04 -8.22 13.01
N TYR A 267 7.21 -8.85 12.92
CA TYR A 267 7.36 -10.30 13.00
C TYR A 267 6.80 -10.86 14.32
N LYS A 268 7.16 -10.25 15.46
CA LYS A 268 6.63 -10.62 16.77
C LYS A 268 5.09 -10.51 16.81
N LYS A 269 4.52 -9.44 16.26
CA LYS A 269 3.06 -9.25 16.19
C LYS A 269 2.38 -10.31 15.32
N GLY A 270 3.01 -10.72 14.22
CA GLY A 270 2.55 -11.81 13.38
C GLY A 270 2.52 -13.14 14.11
N VAL A 271 3.61 -13.50 14.79
CA VAL A 271 3.68 -14.74 15.62
C VAL A 271 2.64 -14.70 16.74
N MET A 272 2.48 -13.57 17.43
CA MET A 272 1.47 -13.43 18.49
C MET A 272 0.03 -13.60 17.97
N TYR A 273 -0.23 -13.16 16.75
CA TYR A 273 -1.55 -13.32 16.12
C TYR A 273 -1.85 -14.78 15.80
N ILE A 274 -0.89 -15.52 15.28
CA ILE A 274 -1.03 -16.93 14.91
C ILE A 274 -1.30 -17.81 16.14
N ASN A 275 -0.72 -17.46 17.28
CA ASN A 275 -0.81 -18.23 18.54
C ASN A 275 -2.04 -17.85 19.40
N LYS A 276 -2.94 -16.99 18.91
CA LYS A 276 -4.24 -16.68 19.56
C LYS A 276 -5.29 -17.74 19.23
#